data_dfbb43e141795a55eca1d04b6da4d663
#
_entry.id   dfbb43e141795a55eca1d04b6da4d663
#
_cell.length_a   1.000
_cell.length_b   1.000
_cell.length_c   1.000
_cell.angle_alpha   90.00
_cell.angle_beta   90.00
_cell.angle_gamma   90.00
#
_symmetry.space_group_name_H-M   'P 1'
#
loop_
_entity.id
_entity.type
_entity.pdbx_description
1 polymer ?
#
loop_
_entity_poly.entity_id
_entity_poly.type
_entity_poly.pdbx_seq_one_letter_code
_entity_poly.pdbx_strand_id
1 'polypeptide(L)'
;MGLNTIEKRVENIRLQIHQPNGTVHHIGHSGPLIDWHLHTPATLRTILKHPELNLGRSYVRGEWDVDTRQLPDLVKTLISKRARVHLLHNRPCLRRLRARLPHTHKVDRHPHWQDISAWVSQLCLGEELIQGCALFSEPGMTMEQARRTHCRRLTARLQLEPAQHVLDLNAGWGATALFLARTADVRVTAFVRTREQLQFAKNETRRCGLDGQVHFRLGSFHQCRGHFDRILATGFLERYPEPTYPV
;
A
#
# COMPACT_ATOMS: atom_id res chain seq x y z
N MET A 1 -24.86 6.49 19.57
CA MET A 1 -25.32 5.53 18.54
C MET A 1 -24.18 4.77 17.85
N GLY A 2 -22.98 4.75 18.37
CA GLY A 2 -21.80 4.15 17.75
C GLY A 2 -21.27 2.86 18.39
N LEU A 3 -21.33 2.73 19.69
CA LEU A 3 -20.67 1.65 20.44
C LEU A 3 -21.46 0.34 20.43
N ASN A 4 -22.76 0.37 20.55
CA ASN A 4 -23.62 -0.84 20.50
C ASN A 4 -23.54 -1.60 19.15
N THR A 5 -23.01 -0.96 18.11
CA THR A 5 -22.87 -1.59 16.80
C THR A 5 -21.52 -2.33 16.69
N ILE A 6 -20.51 -1.91 17.45
CA ILE A 6 -19.23 -2.60 17.56
C ILE A 6 -19.40 -3.84 18.44
N GLU A 7 -20.17 -3.74 19.50
CA GLU A 7 -20.40 -4.78 20.51
C GLU A 7 -20.95 -6.11 19.94
N LYS A 8 -21.80 -6.04 18.93
CA LYS A 8 -22.43 -7.22 18.32
C LYS A 8 -21.53 -8.00 17.34
N ARG A 9 -20.30 -7.57 17.09
CA ARG A 9 -19.47 -8.07 15.98
C ARG A 9 -18.02 -8.38 16.30
N VAL A 10 -17.60 -8.14 17.55
CA VAL A 10 -16.25 -8.47 18.00
C VAL A 10 -16.28 -9.86 18.63
N GLU A 11 -15.96 -10.88 17.86
CA GLU A 11 -15.79 -12.25 18.34
C GLU A 11 -14.32 -12.50 18.68
N ASN A 12 -14.06 -13.12 19.83
CA ASN A 12 -12.72 -13.54 20.27
C ASN A 12 -11.72 -12.42 20.63
N ILE A 13 -12.18 -11.24 20.97
CA ILE A 13 -11.37 -10.14 21.51
C ILE A 13 -12.20 -9.38 22.56
N ARG A 14 -11.52 -8.92 23.61
CA ARG A 14 -12.06 -7.94 24.57
C ARG A 14 -11.36 -6.61 24.33
N LEU A 15 -12.11 -5.58 24.01
CA LEU A 15 -11.59 -4.25 23.75
C LEU A 15 -12.05 -3.29 24.84
N GLN A 16 -11.11 -2.65 25.53
CA GLN A 16 -11.36 -1.55 26.44
C GLN A 16 -10.97 -0.24 25.75
N ILE A 17 -11.92 0.67 25.59
CA ILE A 17 -11.69 1.96 24.96
C ILE A 17 -11.71 3.02 26.04
N HIS A 18 -10.54 3.55 26.34
CA HIS A 18 -10.35 4.61 27.32
C HIS A 18 -10.51 5.97 26.63
N GLN A 19 -11.49 6.76 27.08
CA GLN A 19 -11.71 8.11 26.56
C GLN A 19 -11.00 9.16 27.43
N PRO A 20 -10.68 10.35 26.87
CA PRO A 20 -10.00 11.42 27.61
C PRO A 20 -10.77 11.93 28.82
N ASN A 21 -12.08 11.74 28.85
CA ASN A 21 -12.95 12.12 29.96
C ASN A 21 -13.01 11.09 31.11
N GLY A 22 -12.16 10.04 31.04
CA GLY A 22 -12.14 8.96 32.02
C GLY A 22 -13.17 7.86 31.79
N THR A 23 -14.05 7.97 30.78
CA THR A 23 -15.01 6.91 30.45
C THR A 23 -14.29 5.74 29.80
N VAL A 24 -14.60 4.51 30.27
CA VAL A 24 -14.10 3.28 29.67
C VAL A 24 -15.28 2.50 29.09
N HIS A 25 -15.16 2.14 27.79
CA HIS A 25 -16.13 1.30 27.12
C HIS A 25 -15.59 -0.10 26.94
N HIS A 26 -16.36 -1.10 27.27
CA HIS A 26 -16.03 -2.51 27.16
C HIS A 26 -16.78 -3.12 25.97
N ILE A 27 -16.07 -3.79 25.07
CA ILE A 27 -16.61 -4.41 23.86
C ILE A 27 -16.06 -5.83 23.75
N GLY A 28 -16.94 -6.79 23.48
CA GLY A 28 -16.58 -8.21 23.39
C GLY A 28 -16.50 -8.92 24.75
N HIS A 29 -16.63 -10.25 24.72
CA HIS A 29 -16.76 -11.07 25.93
C HIS A 29 -15.69 -12.15 26.07
N SER A 30 -14.93 -12.44 25.00
CA SER A 30 -13.95 -13.54 24.95
C SER A 30 -12.68 -13.14 24.22
N GLY A 31 -11.55 -13.80 24.53
CA GLY A 31 -10.27 -13.58 23.87
C GLY A 31 -9.35 -12.59 24.60
N PRO A 32 -8.20 -12.25 23.99
CA PRO A 32 -7.24 -11.33 24.60
C PRO A 32 -7.83 -9.94 24.82
N LEU A 33 -7.39 -9.30 25.90
CA LEU A 33 -7.77 -7.93 26.24
C LEU A 33 -6.86 -6.97 25.48
N ILE A 34 -7.48 -5.97 24.84
CA ILE A 34 -6.79 -4.86 24.19
C ILE A 34 -7.22 -3.56 24.86
N ASP A 35 -6.24 -2.82 25.38
CA ASP A 35 -6.45 -1.50 25.99
C ASP A 35 -6.15 -0.41 24.97
N TRP A 36 -7.21 0.24 24.47
CA TRP A 36 -7.10 1.28 23.44
C TRP A 36 -7.36 2.65 24.04
N HIS A 37 -6.33 3.48 24.10
CA HIS A 37 -6.37 4.81 24.71
C HIS A 37 -6.60 5.89 23.66
N LEU A 38 -7.65 6.67 23.81
CA LEU A 38 -8.00 7.82 22.97
C LEU A 38 -7.58 9.12 23.66
N HIS A 39 -6.87 9.98 22.98
CA HIS A 39 -6.37 11.24 23.54
C HIS A 39 -7.23 12.44 23.22
N THR A 40 -8.14 12.33 22.22
CA THR A 40 -9.09 13.39 21.91
C THR A 40 -10.53 12.87 21.83
N PRO A 41 -11.54 13.64 22.26
CA PRO A 41 -12.94 13.20 22.26
C PRO A 41 -13.50 12.89 20.86
N ALA A 42 -12.93 13.50 19.83
CA ALA A 42 -13.39 13.35 18.44
C ALA A 42 -12.81 12.11 17.74
N THR A 43 -11.72 11.53 18.27
CA THR A 43 -10.94 10.48 17.60
C THR A 43 -11.78 9.28 17.22
N LEU A 44 -12.55 8.72 18.16
CA LEU A 44 -13.39 7.55 17.91
C LEU A 44 -14.41 7.81 16.79
N ARG A 45 -15.08 8.97 16.85
CA ARG A 45 -16.06 9.36 15.82
C ARG A 45 -15.41 9.54 14.45
N THR A 46 -14.19 10.07 14.41
CA THR A 46 -13.42 10.28 13.19
C THR A 46 -12.99 8.95 12.58
N ILE A 47 -12.48 8.03 13.40
CA ILE A 47 -12.10 6.68 12.97
C ILE A 47 -13.33 5.94 12.42
N LEU A 48 -14.46 5.96 13.12
CA LEU A 48 -15.66 5.26 12.71
C LEU A 48 -16.31 5.76 11.41
N LYS A 49 -15.99 6.96 10.96
CA LYS A 49 -16.46 7.47 9.66
C LYS A 49 -15.78 6.80 8.48
N HIS A 50 -14.47 6.60 8.54
CA HIS A 50 -13.64 5.98 7.51
C HIS A 50 -12.50 5.20 8.19
N PRO A 51 -12.77 4.00 8.74
CA PRO A 51 -11.80 3.26 9.56
C PRO A 51 -10.50 2.98 8.82
N GLU A 52 -10.59 2.58 7.55
CA GLU A 52 -9.46 2.22 6.69
C GLU A 52 -8.47 3.37 6.47
N LEU A 53 -8.93 4.61 6.60
CA LEU A 53 -8.09 5.79 6.38
C LEU A 53 -7.76 6.49 7.71
N ASN A 54 -8.77 6.69 8.55
CA ASN A 54 -8.63 7.54 9.72
C ASN A 54 -7.96 6.81 10.89
N LEU A 55 -8.00 5.48 10.94
CA LEU A 55 -7.28 4.72 11.97
C LEU A 55 -5.79 5.03 11.92
N GLY A 56 -5.15 4.85 10.75
CA GLY A 56 -3.73 5.15 10.59
C GLY A 56 -3.40 6.64 10.73
N ARG A 57 -4.23 7.52 10.14
CA ARG A 57 -4.00 8.97 10.23
C ARG A 57 -4.04 9.50 11.66
N SER A 58 -5.00 9.06 12.46
CA SER A 58 -5.13 9.48 13.85
C SER A 58 -4.02 8.88 14.73
N TYR A 59 -3.53 7.67 14.42
CA TYR A 59 -2.37 7.09 15.08
C TYR A 59 -1.11 7.94 14.86
N VAL A 60 -0.81 8.26 13.60
CA VAL A 60 0.36 9.10 13.25
C VAL A 60 0.29 10.49 13.88
N ARG A 61 -0.92 11.01 14.14
CA ARG A 61 -1.12 12.29 14.85
C ARG A 61 -1.04 12.17 16.37
N GLY A 62 -0.85 10.98 16.91
CA GLY A 62 -0.87 10.74 18.34
C GLY A 62 -2.24 10.97 19.00
N GLU A 63 -3.33 10.82 18.23
CA GLU A 63 -4.69 11.00 18.76
C GLU A 63 -5.17 9.76 19.55
N TRP A 64 -4.46 8.64 19.45
CA TRP A 64 -4.68 7.42 20.21
C TRP A 64 -3.42 6.56 20.26
N ASP A 65 -3.36 5.67 21.24
CA ASP A 65 -2.33 4.65 21.35
C ASP A 65 -2.86 3.33 21.90
N VAL A 66 -2.01 2.33 21.89
CA VAL A 66 -2.21 0.97 22.39
C VAL A 66 -0.84 0.36 22.65
N ASP A 67 -0.74 -0.61 23.57
CA ASP A 67 0.50 -1.39 23.71
C ASP A 67 0.95 -1.92 22.34
N THR A 68 2.21 -1.70 22.00
CA THR A 68 2.81 -2.09 20.70
C THR A 68 2.59 -3.57 20.38
N ARG A 69 2.55 -4.42 21.39
CA ARG A 69 2.28 -5.86 21.24
C ARG A 69 0.83 -6.16 20.86
N GLN A 70 -0.11 -5.29 21.25
CA GLN A 70 -1.54 -5.42 20.99
C GLN A 70 -1.96 -4.73 19.69
N LEU A 71 -1.11 -3.86 19.13
CA LEU A 71 -1.41 -3.09 17.92
C LEU A 71 -1.81 -3.97 16.71
N PRO A 72 -1.14 -5.09 16.40
CA PRO A 72 -1.55 -5.96 15.30
C PRO A 72 -2.96 -6.53 15.49
N ASP A 73 -3.32 -6.93 16.70
CA ASP A 73 -4.63 -7.50 17.01
C ASP A 73 -5.73 -6.43 16.96
N LEU A 74 -5.45 -5.22 17.44
CA LEU A 74 -6.36 -4.08 17.31
C LEU A 74 -6.64 -3.77 15.82
N VAL A 75 -5.59 -3.63 15.02
CA VAL A 75 -5.70 -3.33 13.57
C VAL A 75 -6.47 -4.44 12.86
N LYS A 76 -6.12 -5.70 13.10
CA LYS A 76 -6.83 -6.86 12.53
C LYS A 76 -8.31 -6.85 12.89
N THR A 77 -8.65 -6.54 14.14
CA THR A 77 -10.03 -6.46 14.60
C THR A 77 -10.81 -5.36 13.91
N LEU A 78 -10.24 -4.16 13.82
CA LEU A 78 -10.93 -3.00 13.24
C LEU A 78 -11.04 -3.05 11.71
N ILE A 79 -10.10 -3.70 11.02
CA ILE A 79 -10.08 -3.80 9.54
C ILE A 79 -10.77 -5.07 9.05
N SER A 80 -10.94 -6.11 9.88
CA SER A 80 -11.57 -7.35 9.46
C SER A 80 -12.95 -7.08 8.82
N LYS A 81 -13.31 -7.87 7.79
CA LYS A 81 -14.62 -7.74 7.08
C LYS A 81 -15.81 -7.84 8.03
N ARG A 82 -15.66 -8.49 9.18
CA ARG A 82 -16.67 -8.62 10.24
C ARG A 82 -16.80 -7.34 11.08
N ALA A 83 -15.71 -6.58 11.24
CA ALA A 83 -15.70 -5.27 11.90
C ALA A 83 -15.97 -4.11 10.92
N ARG A 84 -16.17 -4.36 9.64
CA ARG A 84 -16.73 -3.36 8.71
C ARG A 84 -18.13 -3.01 9.18
N VAL A 85 -18.17 -2.12 10.12
CA VAL A 85 -19.36 -1.46 10.56
C VAL A 85 -19.92 -0.71 9.35
N HIS A 86 -20.95 -1.25 8.74
CA HIS A 86 -21.81 -0.52 7.82
C HIS A 86 -22.56 0.56 8.61
N LEU A 87 -21.82 1.45 9.29
CA LEU A 87 -22.35 2.49 10.17
C LEU A 87 -23.14 3.57 9.43
N LEU A 88 -23.11 3.60 8.09
CA LEU A 88 -23.78 4.65 7.32
C LEU A 88 -24.45 4.19 6.02
N HIS A 89 -24.57 2.88 5.74
CA HIS A 89 -25.10 2.43 4.45
C HIS A 89 -26.60 2.12 4.42
N ASN A 90 -27.32 2.35 5.52
CA ASN A 90 -28.77 2.10 5.56
C ASN A 90 -29.62 3.38 5.41
N ARG A 91 -29.16 4.35 4.64
CA ARG A 91 -30.05 5.40 4.10
C ARG A 91 -30.13 5.28 2.58
N PRO A 92 -31.12 4.55 2.04
CA PRO A 92 -31.27 4.33 0.58
C PRO A 92 -31.43 5.64 -0.21
N CYS A 93 -31.89 6.71 0.45
CA CYS A 93 -32.08 8.02 -0.17
C CYS A 93 -30.74 8.70 -0.54
N LEU A 94 -29.70 8.59 0.27
CA LEU A 94 -28.38 9.21 0.00
C LEU A 94 -27.56 8.46 -1.06
N ARG A 95 -27.82 7.16 -1.26
CA ARG A 95 -27.15 6.37 -2.30
C ARG A 95 -27.63 6.76 -3.71
N ARG A 96 -28.90 7.10 -3.88
CA ARG A 96 -29.45 7.59 -5.17
C ARG A 96 -28.98 8.99 -5.51
N LEU A 97 -28.74 9.87 -4.51
CA LEU A 97 -28.22 11.22 -4.76
C LEU A 97 -26.72 11.19 -5.12
N ARG A 98 -25.93 10.31 -4.50
CA ARG A 98 -24.48 10.14 -4.81
C ARG A 98 -24.23 9.52 -6.18
N ALA A 99 -25.11 8.68 -6.68
CA ALA A 99 -25.00 8.07 -8.02
C ALA A 99 -25.25 9.10 -9.16
N ARG A 100 -25.80 10.28 -8.86
CA ARG A 100 -26.07 11.36 -9.84
C ARG A 100 -25.03 12.48 -9.84
N LEU A 101 -24.10 12.51 -8.87
CA LEU A 101 -22.99 13.44 -8.89
C LEU A 101 -21.89 12.84 -9.76
N PRO A 102 -21.38 13.58 -10.76
CA PRO A 102 -20.22 13.12 -11.49
C PRO A 102 -19.12 12.85 -10.47
N HIS A 103 -18.56 11.65 -10.50
CA HIS A 103 -17.39 11.28 -9.73
C HIS A 103 -16.23 12.12 -10.27
N THR A 104 -16.11 13.34 -9.79
CA THR A 104 -14.84 14.05 -9.90
C THR A 104 -13.88 13.27 -8.99
N HIS A 105 -13.19 12.31 -9.54
CA HIS A 105 -11.99 11.78 -8.95
C HIS A 105 -11.03 12.96 -8.83
N LYS A 106 -11.08 13.67 -7.70
CA LYS A 106 -9.95 14.48 -7.29
C LYS A 106 -8.80 13.47 -7.23
N VAL A 107 -7.90 13.57 -8.22
CA VAL A 107 -6.62 12.88 -8.15
C VAL A 107 -6.10 13.16 -6.75
N ASP A 108 -6.03 12.13 -5.94
CA ASP A 108 -5.67 12.25 -4.54
C ASP A 108 -4.25 12.84 -4.51
N ARG A 109 -4.12 14.12 -4.16
CA ARG A 109 -2.82 14.80 -4.02
C ARG A 109 -2.08 14.34 -2.76
N HIS A 110 -2.55 13.27 -2.12
CA HIS A 110 -1.83 12.69 -1.01
C HIS A 110 -0.55 12.03 -1.52
N PRO A 111 0.57 12.23 -0.83
CA PRO A 111 1.79 11.49 -1.16
C PRO A 111 1.45 10.01 -1.20
N HIS A 112 1.72 9.41 -2.35
CA HIS A 112 1.43 7.99 -2.53
C HIS A 112 2.34 7.21 -1.59
N TRP A 113 1.87 6.08 -1.05
CA TRP A 113 2.69 5.22 -0.18
C TRP A 113 4.06 4.85 -0.82
N GLN A 114 4.16 4.90 -2.14
CA GLN A 114 5.41 4.69 -2.88
C GLN A 114 6.36 5.89 -2.81
N ASP A 115 5.89 7.05 -2.36
CA ASP A 115 6.70 8.26 -2.18
C ASP A 115 7.21 8.37 -0.72
N ILE A 116 7.06 7.31 0.07
CA ILE A 116 7.61 7.20 1.44
C ILE A 116 9.14 7.09 1.32
N SER A 117 9.85 7.68 2.28
CA SER A 117 11.32 7.67 2.31
C SER A 117 11.92 6.25 2.24
N ALA A 118 13.13 6.14 1.72
CA ALA A 118 13.84 4.86 1.60
C ALA A 118 13.93 4.13 2.94
N TRP A 119 14.17 4.86 4.04
CA TRP A 119 14.26 4.30 5.37
C TRP A 119 12.97 3.58 5.81
N VAL A 120 11.82 4.24 5.66
CA VAL A 120 10.52 3.62 5.98
C VAL A 120 10.22 2.46 5.03
N SER A 121 10.57 2.61 3.75
CA SER A 121 10.42 1.54 2.76
C SER A 121 11.25 0.31 3.12
N GLN A 122 12.48 0.48 3.63
CA GLN A 122 13.32 -0.63 4.08
C GLN A 122 12.70 -1.38 5.26
N LEU A 123 12.10 -0.67 6.22
CA LEU A 123 11.39 -1.31 7.34
C LEU A 123 10.23 -2.21 6.87
N CYS A 124 9.51 -1.81 5.81
CA CYS A 124 8.33 -2.51 5.32
C CYS A 124 8.64 -3.53 4.22
N LEU A 125 9.65 -3.28 3.40
CA LEU A 125 9.93 -4.03 2.19
C LEU A 125 11.20 -4.89 2.27
N GLY A 126 11.97 -4.75 3.36
CA GLY A 126 13.26 -5.40 3.50
C GLY A 126 14.34 -4.72 2.64
N GLU A 127 15.51 -5.34 2.58
CA GLU A 127 16.69 -4.75 1.91
C GLU A 127 16.54 -4.59 0.39
N GLU A 128 15.82 -5.50 -0.24
CA GLU A 128 15.66 -5.49 -1.71
C GLU A 128 14.67 -4.44 -2.21
N LEU A 129 13.86 -3.84 -1.34
CA LEU A 129 12.85 -2.83 -1.67
C LEU A 129 11.92 -3.21 -2.83
N ILE A 130 11.66 -4.52 -3.01
CA ILE A 130 10.73 -4.99 -4.02
C ILE A 130 9.32 -4.55 -3.64
N GLN A 131 8.79 -3.59 -4.39
CA GLN A 131 7.43 -3.09 -4.22
C GLN A 131 6.43 -3.95 -5.00
N GLY A 132 5.19 -3.97 -4.52
CA GLY A 132 4.09 -4.67 -5.16
C GLY A 132 3.62 -5.89 -4.38
N CYS A 133 2.84 -6.73 -5.06
CA CYS A 133 2.30 -7.95 -4.48
C CYS A 133 3.40 -9.00 -4.27
N ALA A 134 3.28 -9.77 -3.20
CA ALA A 134 4.08 -10.96 -2.99
C ALA A 134 3.29 -12.20 -3.46
N LEU A 135 3.99 -13.18 -4.02
CA LEU A 135 3.38 -14.44 -4.46
C LEU A 135 3.86 -15.58 -3.55
N PHE A 136 3.02 -15.95 -2.60
CA PHE A 136 3.23 -17.10 -1.73
C PHE A 136 2.76 -18.36 -2.47
N SER A 137 3.68 -19.08 -3.09
CA SER A 137 3.39 -20.32 -3.83
C SER A 137 3.41 -21.56 -2.96
N GLU A 138 4.05 -21.47 -1.80
CA GLU A 138 4.22 -22.58 -0.85
C GLU A 138 4.02 -22.12 0.59
N PRO A 139 3.54 -23.00 1.48
CA PRO A 139 3.47 -22.69 2.90
C PRO A 139 4.85 -22.41 3.50
N GLY A 140 4.94 -21.46 4.41
CA GLY A 140 6.18 -21.13 5.12
C GLY A 140 7.16 -20.23 4.36
N MET A 141 6.82 -19.75 3.16
CA MET A 141 7.65 -18.76 2.47
C MET A 141 7.79 -17.48 3.27
N THR A 142 8.99 -16.91 3.29
CA THR A 142 9.20 -15.54 3.78
C THR A 142 8.63 -14.52 2.80
N MET A 143 8.41 -13.30 3.28
CA MET A 143 7.95 -12.20 2.43
C MET A 143 8.93 -11.91 1.27
N GLU A 144 10.24 -11.99 1.53
CA GLU A 144 11.26 -11.80 0.52
C GLU A 144 11.23 -12.89 -0.57
N GLN A 145 11.13 -14.15 -0.15
CA GLN A 145 10.98 -15.26 -1.09
C GLN A 145 9.73 -15.08 -1.97
N ALA A 146 8.62 -14.69 -1.37
CA ALA A 146 7.37 -14.47 -2.09
C ALA A 146 7.46 -13.28 -3.07
N ARG A 147 8.17 -12.21 -2.71
CA ARG A 147 8.44 -11.08 -3.60
C ARG A 147 9.35 -11.46 -4.77
N ARG A 148 10.43 -12.20 -4.51
CA ARG A 148 11.30 -12.74 -5.57
C ARG A 148 10.54 -13.67 -6.51
N THR A 149 9.65 -14.50 -5.98
CA THR A 149 8.78 -15.38 -6.76
C THR A 149 7.84 -14.57 -7.65
N HIS A 150 7.29 -13.47 -7.14
CA HIS A 150 6.51 -12.53 -7.95
C HIS A 150 7.35 -11.93 -9.11
N CYS A 151 8.57 -11.47 -8.84
CA CYS A 151 9.46 -10.96 -9.88
C CYS A 151 9.79 -12.02 -10.95
N ARG A 152 10.09 -13.26 -10.56
CA ARG A 152 10.28 -14.37 -11.50
C ARG A 152 9.06 -14.59 -12.38
N ARG A 153 7.86 -14.51 -11.82
CA ARG A 153 6.62 -14.65 -12.58
C ARG A 153 6.39 -13.50 -13.55
N LEU A 154 6.74 -12.27 -13.17
CA LEU A 154 6.71 -11.12 -14.08
C LEU A 154 7.69 -11.32 -15.24
N THR A 155 8.94 -11.72 -14.97
CA THR A 155 9.95 -12.02 -15.97
C THR A 155 9.45 -13.07 -16.99
N ALA A 156 8.88 -14.16 -16.47
CA ALA A 156 8.34 -15.23 -17.33
C ALA A 156 7.16 -14.74 -18.21
N ARG A 157 6.29 -13.88 -17.68
CA ARG A 157 5.17 -13.32 -18.45
C ARG A 157 5.60 -12.35 -19.53
N LEU A 158 6.68 -11.63 -19.31
CA LEU A 158 7.24 -10.72 -20.30
C LEU A 158 7.89 -11.46 -21.49
N GLN A 159 8.16 -12.77 -21.34
CA GLN A 159 8.84 -13.57 -22.37
C GLN A 159 10.08 -12.86 -22.91
N LEU A 160 10.98 -12.52 -21.97
CA LEU A 160 12.17 -11.75 -22.26
C LEU A 160 13.23 -12.59 -22.96
N GLU A 161 13.86 -11.99 -23.97
CA GLU A 161 15.04 -12.51 -24.63
C GLU A 161 16.24 -11.61 -24.35
N PRO A 162 17.47 -12.14 -24.33
CA PRO A 162 18.67 -11.33 -24.12
C PRO A 162 18.75 -10.12 -25.06
N ALA A 163 19.34 -9.04 -24.58
CA ALA A 163 19.50 -7.76 -25.29
C ALA A 163 18.21 -6.98 -25.59
N GLN A 164 17.03 -7.50 -25.32
CA GLN A 164 15.79 -6.73 -25.44
C GLN A 164 15.78 -5.49 -24.55
N HIS A 165 15.00 -4.49 -24.94
CA HIS A 165 14.84 -3.24 -24.21
C HIS A 165 13.47 -3.17 -23.54
N VAL A 166 13.45 -3.15 -22.20
CA VAL A 166 12.24 -3.08 -21.39
C VAL A 166 12.02 -1.66 -20.90
N LEU A 167 10.77 -1.19 -20.95
CA LEU A 167 10.33 0.05 -20.31
C LEU A 167 9.57 -0.26 -19.03
N ASP A 168 10.06 0.22 -17.88
CA ASP A 168 9.34 0.17 -16.61
C ASP A 168 8.73 1.54 -16.30
N LEU A 169 7.39 1.63 -16.34
CA LEU A 169 6.65 2.88 -16.19
C LEU A 169 6.61 3.40 -14.73
N ASN A 170 6.92 2.54 -13.76
CA ASN A 170 6.80 2.87 -12.34
C ASN A 170 7.73 2.01 -11.48
N ALA A 171 9.02 2.21 -11.65
CA ALA A 171 10.04 1.37 -11.03
C ALA A 171 10.15 1.51 -9.49
N GLY A 172 9.57 2.56 -8.90
CA GLY A 172 9.69 2.81 -7.46
C GLY A 172 11.16 2.93 -7.02
N TRP A 173 11.62 2.02 -6.19
CA TRP A 173 13.02 1.96 -5.73
C TRP A 173 13.97 1.23 -6.70
N GLY A 174 13.44 0.70 -7.80
CA GLY A 174 14.25 0.11 -8.87
C GLY A 174 14.46 -1.40 -8.80
N ALA A 175 14.02 -2.05 -7.73
CA ALA A 175 14.31 -3.46 -7.47
C ALA A 175 13.87 -4.40 -8.61
N THR A 176 12.67 -4.20 -9.16
CA THR A 176 12.17 -5.02 -10.28
C THR A 176 12.99 -4.81 -11.55
N ALA A 177 13.34 -3.56 -11.87
CA ALA A 177 14.18 -3.24 -13.04
C ALA A 177 15.56 -3.91 -12.94
N LEU A 178 16.21 -3.84 -11.78
CA LEU A 178 17.48 -4.52 -11.51
C LEU A 178 17.35 -6.04 -11.57
N PHE A 179 16.24 -6.59 -11.06
CA PHE A 179 15.97 -8.02 -11.13
C PHE A 179 15.86 -8.50 -12.60
N LEU A 180 15.11 -7.78 -13.44
CA LEU A 180 14.93 -8.10 -14.86
C LEU A 180 16.27 -8.09 -15.59
N ALA A 181 17.07 -7.03 -15.45
CA ALA A 181 18.37 -6.90 -16.10
C ALA A 181 19.29 -8.07 -15.71
N ARG A 182 19.38 -8.37 -14.41
CA ARG A 182 20.26 -9.45 -13.91
C ARG A 182 19.83 -10.84 -14.32
N THR A 183 18.52 -11.11 -14.44
CA THR A 183 18.01 -12.48 -14.66
C THR A 183 17.74 -12.81 -16.11
N ALA A 184 17.51 -11.82 -16.96
CA ALA A 184 17.15 -12.00 -18.37
C ALA A 184 18.12 -11.32 -19.34
N ASP A 185 19.20 -10.72 -18.84
CA ASP A 185 20.22 -10.01 -19.66
C ASP A 185 19.60 -8.97 -20.61
N VAL A 186 18.67 -8.17 -20.09
CA VAL A 186 17.94 -7.14 -20.85
C VAL A 186 18.38 -5.74 -20.44
N ARG A 187 18.20 -4.78 -21.35
CA ARG A 187 18.33 -3.36 -21.03
C ARG A 187 17.00 -2.85 -20.45
N VAL A 188 17.06 -2.01 -19.41
CA VAL A 188 15.85 -1.46 -18.78
C VAL A 188 15.94 0.06 -18.73
N THR A 189 14.95 0.74 -19.28
CA THR A 189 14.69 2.16 -18.98
C THR A 189 13.53 2.24 -18.00
N ALA A 190 13.74 2.89 -16.87
CA ALA A 190 12.81 2.86 -15.76
C ALA A 190 12.48 4.26 -15.25
N PHE A 191 11.19 4.57 -15.07
CA PHE A 191 10.77 5.84 -14.51
C PHE A 191 10.57 5.75 -13.01
N VAL A 192 11.11 6.75 -12.30
CA VAL A 192 10.95 6.94 -10.86
C VAL A 192 10.34 8.32 -10.59
N ARG A 193 9.66 8.48 -9.46
CA ARG A 193 8.85 9.67 -9.18
C ARG A 193 9.55 10.71 -8.34
N THR A 194 10.49 10.30 -7.48
CA THR A 194 11.18 11.20 -6.56
C THR A 194 12.69 11.21 -6.80
N ARG A 195 13.34 12.30 -6.42
CA ARG A 195 14.80 12.41 -6.48
C ARG A 195 15.48 11.39 -5.56
N GLU A 196 14.85 11.07 -4.43
CA GLU A 196 15.34 10.08 -3.48
C GLU A 196 15.35 8.68 -4.11
N GLN A 197 14.23 8.29 -4.76
CA GLN A 197 14.15 7.04 -5.52
C GLN A 197 15.21 6.97 -6.61
N LEU A 198 15.39 8.06 -7.38
CA LEU A 198 16.40 8.10 -8.44
C LEU A 198 17.81 7.90 -7.89
N GLN A 199 18.16 8.59 -6.82
CA GLN A 199 19.48 8.49 -6.22
C GLN A 199 19.72 7.10 -5.66
N PHE A 200 18.76 6.56 -4.93
CA PHE A 200 18.81 5.20 -4.40
C PHE A 200 18.99 4.17 -5.52
N ALA A 201 18.11 4.19 -6.53
CA ALA A 201 18.14 3.24 -7.64
C ALA A 201 19.45 3.30 -8.43
N LYS A 202 20.01 4.49 -8.67
CA LYS A 202 21.33 4.65 -9.29
C LYS A 202 22.47 4.07 -8.45
N ASN A 203 22.40 4.26 -7.13
CA ASN A 203 23.43 3.68 -6.23
C ASN A 203 23.37 2.15 -6.25
N GLU A 204 22.15 1.59 -6.20
CA GLU A 204 21.96 0.13 -6.31
C GLU A 204 22.39 -0.42 -7.67
N THR A 205 22.14 0.31 -8.76
CA THR A 205 22.61 -0.07 -10.10
C THR A 205 24.14 -0.23 -10.13
N ARG A 206 24.87 0.75 -9.57
CA ARG A 206 26.33 0.68 -9.48
C ARG A 206 26.79 -0.46 -8.58
N ARG A 207 26.14 -0.63 -7.41
CA ARG A 207 26.45 -1.73 -6.49
C ARG A 207 26.30 -3.10 -7.13
N CYS A 208 25.32 -3.23 -8.04
CA CYS A 208 25.07 -4.46 -8.79
C CYS A 208 25.90 -4.60 -10.08
N GLY A 209 26.66 -3.60 -10.49
CA GLY A 209 27.42 -3.61 -11.75
C GLY A 209 26.54 -3.58 -13.01
N LEU A 210 25.36 -2.94 -12.92
CA LEU A 210 24.35 -2.91 -14.00
C LEU A 210 24.23 -1.53 -14.69
N ASP A 211 25.23 -0.63 -14.53
CA ASP A 211 25.18 0.74 -15.08
C ASP A 211 25.02 0.80 -16.59
N GLY A 212 25.50 -0.21 -17.31
CA GLY A 212 25.34 -0.31 -18.76
C GLY A 212 23.99 -0.85 -19.21
N GLN A 213 23.21 -1.44 -18.30
CA GLN A 213 21.96 -2.12 -18.62
C GLN A 213 20.72 -1.40 -18.10
N VAL A 214 20.79 -0.74 -16.93
CA VAL A 214 19.63 -0.13 -16.29
C VAL A 214 19.77 1.38 -16.17
N HIS A 215 18.83 2.10 -16.78
CA HIS A 215 18.80 3.55 -16.80
C HIS A 215 17.55 4.10 -16.12
N PHE A 216 17.73 4.73 -14.95
CA PHE A 216 16.64 5.39 -14.21
C PHE A 216 16.46 6.84 -14.63
N ARG A 217 15.22 7.25 -14.86
CA ARG A 217 14.82 8.61 -15.22
C ARG A 217 13.79 9.15 -14.21
N LEU A 218 14.04 10.37 -13.74
CA LEU A 218 13.04 11.09 -12.91
C LEU A 218 11.95 11.65 -13.82
N GLY A 219 10.68 11.39 -13.52
CA GLY A 219 9.55 11.98 -14.22
C GLY A 219 8.45 10.99 -14.54
N SER A 220 7.72 11.29 -15.61
CA SER A 220 6.59 10.50 -16.07
C SER A 220 6.87 9.87 -17.43
N PHE A 221 6.22 8.75 -17.70
CA PHE A 221 6.28 8.04 -18.99
C PHE A 221 5.87 8.91 -20.19
N HIS A 222 5.09 9.97 -20.01
CA HIS A 222 4.76 10.93 -21.08
C HIS A 222 6.00 11.57 -21.73
N GLN A 223 7.12 11.57 -21.02
CA GLN A 223 8.41 12.05 -21.50
C GLN A 223 9.21 10.96 -22.22
N CYS A 224 8.67 9.74 -22.24
CA CYS A 224 9.34 8.62 -22.89
C CYS A 224 9.37 8.80 -24.41
N ARG A 225 10.52 8.50 -25.02
CA ARG A 225 10.71 8.47 -26.47
C ARG A 225 11.53 7.23 -26.79
N GLY A 226 11.29 6.67 -27.96
CA GLY A 226 12.00 5.50 -28.44
C GLY A 226 11.11 4.27 -28.55
N HIS A 227 11.72 3.15 -28.92
CA HIS A 227 11.06 1.85 -29.07
C HIS A 227 11.52 0.92 -27.96
N PHE A 228 10.59 0.11 -27.48
CA PHE A 228 10.81 -0.88 -26.43
C PHE A 228 10.18 -2.19 -26.85
N ASP A 229 10.87 -3.29 -26.57
CA ASP A 229 10.36 -4.63 -26.89
C ASP A 229 9.26 -5.05 -25.94
N ARG A 230 9.33 -4.61 -24.68
CA ARG A 230 8.35 -4.92 -23.63
C ARG A 230 8.12 -3.71 -22.73
N ILE A 231 6.92 -3.65 -22.17
CA ILE A 231 6.52 -2.60 -21.21
C ILE A 231 6.05 -3.25 -19.92
N LEU A 232 6.59 -2.80 -18.80
CA LEU A 232 6.17 -3.17 -17.46
C LEU A 232 5.40 -2.01 -16.83
N ALA A 233 4.17 -2.27 -16.37
CA ALA A 233 3.26 -1.27 -15.81
C ALA A 233 2.69 -1.69 -14.45
N THR A 234 3.53 -2.21 -13.57
CA THR A 234 3.10 -2.67 -12.23
C THR A 234 2.79 -1.52 -11.29
N GLY A 235 1.64 -1.58 -10.60
CA GLY A 235 1.23 -0.52 -9.67
C GLY A 235 1.01 0.83 -10.36
N PHE A 236 0.72 0.82 -11.64
CA PHE A 236 0.69 2.00 -12.49
C PHE A 236 -0.72 2.29 -13.05
N LEU A 237 -1.34 1.33 -13.73
CA LEU A 237 -2.59 1.53 -14.47
C LEU A 237 -3.75 1.87 -13.54
N GLU A 238 -3.82 1.31 -12.37
CA GLU A 238 -4.86 1.57 -11.36
C GLU A 238 -4.92 3.01 -10.85
N ARG A 239 -3.95 3.83 -11.21
CA ARG A 239 -3.90 5.26 -10.86
C ARG A 239 -4.59 6.17 -11.88
N TYR A 240 -4.88 5.62 -13.05
CA TYR A 240 -5.50 6.37 -14.14
C TYR A 240 -6.94 5.93 -14.28
N PRO A 241 -7.91 6.86 -14.37
CA PRO A 241 -9.29 6.52 -14.63
C PRO A 241 -9.43 5.89 -16.03
N GLU A 242 -10.35 4.93 -16.16
CA GLU A 242 -10.63 4.21 -17.43
C GLU A 242 -10.71 5.12 -18.67
N PRO A 243 -11.33 6.32 -18.62
CA PRO A 243 -11.42 7.19 -19.78
C PRO A 243 -10.07 7.70 -20.32
N THR A 244 -8.99 7.50 -19.56
CA THR A 244 -7.64 7.89 -20.01
C THR A 244 -6.90 6.78 -20.74
N TYR A 245 -7.46 5.57 -20.79
CA TYR A 245 -6.87 4.49 -21.58
C TYR A 245 -7.27 4.69 -23.06
N PRO A 246 -6.30 4.72 -23.99
CA PRO A 246 -6.63 4.68 -25.40
C PRO A 246 -7.35 3.37 -25.70
N VAL A 247 -8.51 3.46 -26.36
CA VAL A 247 -9.27 2.33 -26.88
C VAL A 247 -8.58 1.83 -28.15
#